data_104900a0b3525070977e5b822bd5fc93
#
_entry.id   104900a0b3525070977e5b822bd5fc93
#
_cell.length_a   1.000
_cell.length_b   1.000
_cell.length_c   1.000
_cell.angle_alpha   90.00
_cell.angle_beta   90.00
_cell.angle_gamma   90.00
#
_symmetry.space_group_name_H-M   'P 1'
#
loop_
_entity.id
_entity.type
_entity.pdbx_description
1 polymer ?
#
loop_
_entity_poly.entity_id
_entity_poly.type
_entity_poly.pdbx_seq_one_letter_code
_entity_poly.pdbx_strand_id
1 'polypeptide(L)'
;NGKRKKVSVNGDEPERLGDALGRLAAVVFSPRDTQLVSGGPKERRRFLDVILSLSQPGYLAAIQDYKKTLHQRNVSLKSGQPPSVVMAWDSGLVKLGASVIQARREWLTLHCEAFSDYYARVSGGVAARITYAPSLSLTGVASEQGIAEAFRDALSVTAERERRVGATVVGPHRDDIQLRLDNGGSLLDLRQYGSGGQRRTAALALRLVEA
;
A
#
# COMPACT_ATOMS: atom_id res chain seq x y z
N ASN A 1 16.91 26.68 -9.01
CA ASN A 1 15.73 27.55 -8.79
C ASN A 1 14.46 26.69 -8.82
N GLY A 2 14.06 26.13 -7.66
CA GLY A 2 12.82 25.38 -7.52
C GLY A 2 11.63 26.35 -7.51
N LYS A 3 10.98 26.56 -8.65
CA LYS A 3 9.70 27.25 -8.70
C LYS A 3 8.69 26.43 -7.88
N ARG A 4 8.12 27.03 -6.85
CA ARG A 4 7.02 26.45 -6.06
C ARG A 4 5.86 26.15 -7.03
N LYS A 5 5.48 24.86 -7.14
CA LYS A 5 4.32 24.50 -7.97
C LYS A 5 3.07 25.11 -7.38
N LYS A 6 2.35 25.89 -8.17
CA LYS A 6 1.04 26.44 -7.83
C LYS A 6 -0.03 25.56 -8.48
N VAL A 7 -1.07 25.25 -7.73
CA VAL A 7 -2.25 24.54 -8.22
C VAL A 7 -3.43 25.47 -8.01
N SER A 8 -4.24 25.67 -9.06
CA SER A 8 -5.51 26.36 -8.96
C SER A 8 -6.62 25.46 -9.51
N VAL A 9 -7.80 25.54 -8.93
CA VAL A 9 -9.00 24.82 -9.36
C VAL A 9 -10.07 25.86 -9.66
N ASN A 10 -10.47 25.98 -10.93
CA ASN A 10 -11.39 27.01 -11.42
C ASN A 10 -10.96 28.46 -11.13
N GLY A 11 -9.64 28.69 -11.00
CA GLY A 11 -9.07 30.00 -10.69
C GLY A 11 -8.72 30.22 -9.22
N ASP A 12 -9.24 29.43 -8.31
CA ASP A 12 -8.98 29.54 -6.87
C ASP A 12 -7.80 28.65 -6.43
N GLU A 13 -6.92 29.19 -5.57
CA GLU A 13 -5.84 28.41 -4.96
C GLU A 13 -6.39 27.69 -3.71
N PRO A 14 -6.32 26.33 -3.61
CA PRO A 14 -6.75 25.61 -2.43
C PRO A 14 -5.85 25.93 -1.22
N GLU A 15 -6.39 25.96 -0.02
CA GLU A 15 -5.64 26.22 1.21
C GLU A 15 -4.52 25.18 1.42
N ARG A 16 -4.78 23.93 1.02
CA ARG A 16 -3.81 22.85 1.04
C ARG A 16 -3.75 22.17 -0.32
N LEU A 17 -2.56 21.78 -0.75
CA LEU A 17 -2.38 21.05 -2.00
C LEU A 17 -3.21 19.75 -2.06
N GLY A 18 -3.46 19.14 -0.90
CA GLY A 18 -4.30 17.95 -0.75
C GLY A 18 -5.77 18.17 -1.11
N ASP A 19 -6.28 19.38 -0.97
CA ASP A 19 -7.69 19.71 -1.25
C ASP A 19 -8.00 19.78 -2.76
N ALA A 20 -6.95 19.84 -3.58
CA ALA A 20 -7.05 19.75 -5.05
C ALA A 20 -7.05 18.31 -5.57
N LEU A 21 -6.69 17.32 -4.73
CA LEU A 21 -6.64 15.91 -5.14
C LEU A 21 -8.06 15.38 -5.41
N GLY A 22 -8.17 14.55 -6.45
CA GLY A 22 -9.45 13.92 -6.85
C GLY A 22 -10.37 14.80 -7.69
N ARG A 23 -10.04 16.09 -7.93
CA ARG A 23 -10.86 16.98 -8.78
C ARG A 23 -10.64 16.75 -10.28
N LEU A 24 -9.51 16.17 -10.65
CA LEU A 24 -9.21 15.69 -12.00
C LEU A 24 -8.45 14.37 -11.86
N ALA A 25 -8.99 13.31 -12.42
CA ALA A 25 -8.31 12.02 -12.52
C ALA A 25 -7.98 11.74 -13.99
N ALA A 26 -6.74 11.35 -14.26
CA ALA A 26 -6.30 10.87 -15.56
C ALA A 26 -5.42 9.65 -15.36
N VAL A 27 -5.72 8.56 -16.04
CA VAL A 27 -4.90 7.34 -16.04
C VAL A 27 -4.00 7.36 -17.27
N VAL A 28 -2.70 7.33 -17.02
CA VAL A 28 -1.68 7.29 -18.08
C VAL A 28 -0.91 5.98 -17.95
N PHE A 29 -0.91 5.18 -19.01
CA PHE A 29 -0.06 3.99 -19.10
C PHE A 29 1.28 4.33 -19.73
N SER A 30 2.37 3.91 -19.09
CA SER A 30 3.73 4.11 -19.57
C SER A 30 4.55 2.82 -19.47
N PRO A 31 5.65 2.67 -20.23
CA PRO A 31 6.55 1.52 -20.08
C PRO A 31 7.11 1.32 -18.67
N ARG A 32 7.16 2.40 -17.86
CA ARG A 32 7.61 2.36 -16.46
C ARG A 32 6.60 1.64 -15.54
N ASP A 33 5.36 1.52 -15.95
CA ASP A 33 4.33 0.86 -15.13
C ASP A 33 4.57 -0.64 -14.95
N THR A 34 5.39 -1.24 -15.81
CA THR A 34 5.90 -2.61 -15.58
C THR A 34 6.62 -2.77 -14.24
N GLN A 35 7.16 -1.68 -13.68
CA GLN A 35 7.76 -1.67 -12.33
C GLN A 35 6.75 -1.96 -11.22
N LEU A 36 5.46 -1.76 -11.45
CA LEU A 36 4.43 -2.19 -10.50
C LEU A 36 4.44 -3.71 -10.30
N VAL A 37 4.81 -4.46 -11.33
CA VAL A 37 4.87 -5.92 -11.29
C VAL A 37 6.30 -6.41 -11.01
N SER A 38 7.30 -5.93 -11.77
CA SER A 38 8.71 -6.39 -11.66
C SER A 38 9.47 -5.74 -10.51
N GLY A 39 9.04 -4.57 -10.06
CA GLY A 39 9.70 -3.81 -9.00
C GLY A 39 9.44 -4.35 -7.59
N GLY A 40 9.98 -3.64 -6.60
CA GLY A 40 9.83 -4.00 -5.19
C GLY A 40 8.47 -3.61 -4.60
N PRO A 41 8.19 -4.06 -3.36
CA PRO A 41 6.97 -3.72 -2.63
C PRO A 41 6.73 -2.21 -2.49
N LYS A 42 7.79 -1.41 -2.49
CA LYS A 42 7.70 0.06 -2.38
C LYS A 42 6.89 0.69 -3.52
N GLU A 43 7.06 0.20 -4.75
CA GLU A 43 6.35 0.71 -5.92
C GLU A 43 4.85 0.38 -5.82
N ARG A 44 4.51 -0.83 -5.42
CA ARG A 44 3.11 -1.27 -5.26
C ARG A 44 2.41 -0.54 -4.11
N ARG A 45 3.08 -0.35 -2.97
CA ARG A 45 2.53 0.47 -1.87
C ARG A 45 2.28 1.91 -2.32
N ARG A 46 3.23 2.50 -3.06
CA ARG A 46 3.07 3.86 -3.59
C ARG A 46 1.86 3.95 -4.54
N PHE A 47 1.66 2.93 -5.38
CA PHE A 47 0.51 2.85 -6.27
C PHE A 47 -0.80 2.88 -5.47
N LEU A 48 -0.96 2.00 -4.46
CA LEU A 48 -2.13 2.03 -3.58
C LEU A 48 -2.28 3.35 -2.83
N ASP A 49 -1.19 3.89 -2.28
CA ASP A 49 -1.24 5.16 -1.55
C ASP A 49 -1.75 6.31 -2.44
N VAL A 50 -1.37 6.33 -3.73
CA VAL A 50 -1.85 7.35 -4.67
C VAL A 50 -3.34 7.17 -4.94
N ILE A 51 -3.78 5.97 -5.32
CA ILE A 51 -5.19 5.70 -5.63
C ILE A 51 -6.08 6.00 -4.43
N LEU A 52 -5.75 5.45 -3.27
CA LEU A 52 -6.56 5.65 -2.06
C LEU A 52 -6.58 7.11 -1.60
N SER A 53 -5.48 7.85 -1.82
CA SER A 53 -5.46 9.29 -1.53
C SER A 53 -6.37 10.10 -2.45
N LEU A 54 -6.62 9.61 -3.67
CA LEU A 54 -7.50 10.26 -4.65
C LEU A 54 -8.97 9.87 -4.45
N SER A 55 -9.24 8.62 -4.08
CA SER A 55 -10.59 8.05 -4.03
C SER A 55 -11.21 7.99 -2.64
N GLN A 56 -10.39 7.98 -1.57
CA GLN A 56 -10.89 7.78 -0.21
C GLN A 56 -10.62 8.99 0.69
N PRO A 57 -11.65 9.73 1.12
CA PRO A 57 -11.50 10.84 2.04
C PRO A 57 -10.76 10.44 3.33
N GLY A 58 -9.80 11.26 3.75
CA GLY A 58 -9.03 11.02 4.98
C GLY A 58 -7.82 10.09 4.84
N TYR A 59 -7.73 9.26 3.78
CA TYR A 59 -6.61 8.33 3.61
C TYR A 59 -5.25 9.05 3.54
N LEU A 60 -5.18 10.15 2.80
CA LEU A 60 -3.94 10.95 2.69
C LEU A 60 -3.44 11.42 4.05
N ALA A 61 -4.34 11.93 4.89
CA ALA A 61 -3.98 12.36 6.24
C ALA A 61 -3.51 11.18 7.10
N ALA A 62 -4.26 10.05 7.07
CA ALA A 62 -3.92 8.85 7.82
C ALA A 62 -2.53 8.29 7.46
N ILE A 63 -2.20 8.18 6.16
CA ILE A 63 -0.90 7.67 5.73
C ILE A 63 0.25 8.63 6.03
N GLN A 64 0.01 9.95 5.98
CA GLN A 64 1.00 10.95 6.35
C GLN A 64 1.30 10.92 7.85
N ASP A 65 0.28 10.86 8.69
CA ASP A 65 0.43 10.79 10.15
C ASP A 65 1.01 9.46 10.60
N TYR A 66 0.63 8.34 9.93
CA TYR A 66 1.28 7.06 10.12
C TYR A 66 2.80 7.15 9.85
N LYS A 67 3.20 7.75 8.73
CA LYS A 67 4.63 7.91 8.37
C LYS A 67 5.38 8.78 9.36
N LYS A 68 4.77 9.84 9.90
CA LYS A 68 5.36 10.68 10.96
C LYS A 68 5.57 9.88 12.25
N THR A 69 4.52 9.19 12.72
CA THR A 69 4.58 8.37 13.94
C THR A 69 5.61 7.25 13.81
N LEU A 70 5.63 6.56 12.67
CA LEU A 70 6.64 5.54 12.35
C LEU A 70 8.06 6.10 12.40
N HIS A 71 8.27 7.29 11.85
CA HIS A 71 9.57 7.95 11.87
C HIS A 71 10.04 8.22 13.29
N GLN A 72 9.19 8.80 14.14
CA GLN A 72 9.52 9.10 15.54
C GLN A 72 9.83 7.82 16.34
N ARG A 73 8.99 6.78 16.15
CA ARG A 73 9.24 5.48 16.77
C ARG A 73 10.60 4.89 16.33
N ASN A 74 10.91 4.95 15.04
CA ASN A 74 12.19 4.45 14.52
C ASN A 74 13.38 5.28 15.00
N VAL A 75 13.24 6.58 15.20
CA VAL A 75 14.26 7.43 15.84
C VAL A 75 14.51 6.96 17.27
N SER A 76 13.45 6.69 18.05
CA SER A 76 13.56 6.18 19.43
C SER A 76 14.26 4.82 19.47
N LEU A 77 13.93 3.90 18.54
CA LEU A 77 14.58 2.59 18.41
C LEU A 77 16.08 2.73 18.09
N LYS A 78 16.42 3.57 17.09
CA LYS A 78 17.81 3.82 16.66
C LYS A 78 18.68 4.43 17.76
N SER A 79 18.09 5.31 18.57
CA SER A 79 18.79 5.99 19.66
C SER A 79 18.92 5.12 20.92
N GLY A 80 18.45 3.87 20.89
CA GLY A 80 18.49 2.98 22.05
C GLY A 80 17.65 3.46 23.24
N GLN A 81 16.56 4.20 22.97
CA GLN A 81 15.69 4.69 24.03
C GLN A 81 15.05 3.55 24.82
N PRO A 82 14.72 3.78 26.12
CA PRO A 82 14.02 2.80 26.94
C PRO A 82 12.74 2.28 26.25
N PRO A 83 12.35 1.02 26.51
CA PRO A 83 11.14 0.43 25.93
C PRO A 83 9.87 1.28 26.13
N SER A 84 9.71 1.90 27.31
CA SER A 84 8.58 2.77 27.61
C SER A 84 8.46 3.98 26.67
N VAL A 85 9.59 4.55 26.23
CA VAL A 85 9.62 5.67 25.28
C VAL A 85 9.24 5.19 23.88
N VAL A 86 9.70 4.01 23.46
CA VAL A 86 9.32 3.42 22.17
C VAL A 86 7.83 3.08 22.16
N MET A 87 7.32 2.44 23.21
CA MET A 87 5.92 2.03 23.36
C MET A 87 4.94 3.22 23.40
N ALA A 88 5.40 4.42 23.81
CA ALA A 88 4.56 5.61 23.76
C ALA A 88 4.03 5.94 22.34
N TRP A 89 4.75 5.52 21.30
CA TRP A 89 4.34 5.68 19.92
C TRP A 89 3.39 4.60 19.41
N ASP A 90 3.30 3.44 20.09
CA ASP A 90 2.58 2.26 19.60
C ASP A 90 1.08 2.51 19.43
N SER A 91 0.43 3.22 20.36
CA SER A 91 -1.01 3.50 20.26
C SER A 91 -1.37 4.27 19.00
N GLY A 92 -0.65 5.35 18.70
CA GLY A 92 -0.85 6.15 17.48
C GLY A 92 -0.51 5.35 16.22
N LEU A 93 0.61 4.61 16.24
CA LEU A 93 1.07 3.80 15.13
C LEU A 93 0.05 2.70 14.78
N VAL A 94 -0.48 1.99 15.79
CA VAL A 94 -1.47 0.93 15.65
C VAL A 94 -2.77 1.46 15.08
N LYS A 95 -3.31 2.54 15.65
CA LYS A 95 -4.56 3.15 15.18
C LYS A 95 -4.47 3.56 13.70
N LEU A 96 -3.46 4.35 13.37
CA LEU A 96 -3.27 4.84 12.00
C LEU A 96 -2.92 3.70 11.03
N GLY A 97 -2.10 2.76 11.46
CA GLY A 97 -1.72 1.61 10.65
C GLY A 97 -2.86 0.66 10.36
N ALA A 98 -3.75 0.41 11.33
CA ALA A 98 -4.95 -0.40 11.13
C ALA A 98 -5.88 0.19 10.07
N SER A 99 -6.13 1.49 10.13
CA SER A 99 -6.92 2.20 9.13
C SER A 99 -6.31 2.10 7.72
N VAL A 100 -4.99 2.28 7.59
CA VAL A 100 -4.30 2.13 6.30
C VAL A 100 -4.38 0.70 5.77
N ILE A 101 -4.19 -0.31 6.62
CA ILE A 101 -4.29 -1.73 6.24
C ILE A 101 -5.73 -2.06 5.80
N GLN A 102 -6.73 -1.61 6.56
CA GLN A 102 -8.15 -1.83 6.25
C GLN A 102 -8.49 -1.25 4.86
N ALA A 103 -8.15 0.02 4.61
CA ALA A 103 -8.41 0.67 3.33
C ALA A 103 -7.77 -0.06 2.15
N ARG A 104 -6.51 -0.49 2.28
CA ARG A 104 -5.80 -1.23 1.23
C ARG A 104 -6.42 -2.60 0.98
N ARG A 105 -6.81 -3.31 2.04
CA ARG A 105 -7.46 -4.61 1.95
C ARG A 105 -8.82 -4.52 1.26
N GLU A 106 -9.63 -3.54 1.66
CA GLU A 106 -10.95 -3.29 1.06
C GLU A 106 -10.83 -2.96 -0.43
N TRP A 107 -9.91 -2.06 -0.79
CA TRP A 107 -9.69 -1.71 -2.18
C TRP A 107 -9.29 -2.92 -3.02
N LEU A 108 -8.35 -3.75 -2.56
CA LEU A 108 -7.92 -4.94 -3.28
C LEU A 108 -9.03 -5.99 -3.38
N THR A 109 -9.83 -6.15 -2.33
CA THR A 109 -11.00 -7.07 -2.34
C THR A 109 -12.04 -6.62 -3.36
N LEU A 110 -12.33 -5.32 -3.39
CA LEU A 110 -13.32 -4.74 -4.33
C LEU A 110 -12.88 -4.87 -5.79
N HIS A 111 -11.59 -4.77 -6.06
CA HIS A 111 -11.07 -4.67 -7.42
C HIS A 111 -10.39 -5.95 -7.95
N CYS A 112 -10.35 -7.03 -7.17
CA CYS A 112 -9.67 -8.27 -7.58
C CYS A 112 -10.30 -8.92 -8.81
N GLU A 113 -11.63 -8.90 -8.92
CA GLU A 113 -12.36 -9.46 -10.07
C GLU A 113 -12.13 -8.61 -11.32
N ALA A 114 -12.29 -7.28 -11.24
CA ALA A 114 -12.03 -6.38 -12.34
C ALA A 114 -10.59 -6.52 -12.88
N PHE A 115 -9.61 -6.66 -11.98
CA PHE A 115 -8.23 -6.92 -12.37
C PHE A 115 -8.10 -8.23 -13.16
N SER A 116 -8.72 -9.30 -12.68
CA SER A 116 -8.69 -10.61 -13.36
C SER A 116 -9.31 -10.53 -14.75
N ASP A 117 -10.45 -9.85 -14.88
CA ASP A 117 -11.15 -9.66 -16.14
C ASP A 117 -10.35 -8.85 -17.15
N TYR A 118 -9.77 -7.73 -16.74
CA TYR A 118 -8.91 -6.93 -17.62
C TYR A 118 -7.67 -7.72 -18.06
N TYR A 119 -7.06 -8.46 -17.14
CA TYR A 119 -5.94 -9.31 -17.48
C TYR A 119 -6.32 -10.39 -18.51
N ALA A 120 -7.42 -11.11 -18.28
CA ALA A 120 -7.90 -12.17 -19.17
C ALA A 120 -8.22 -11.65 -20.57
N ARG A 121 -8.86 -10.49 -20.68
CA ARG A 121 -9.18 -9.86 -21.99
C ARG A 121 -7.93 -9.57 -22.82
N VAL A 122 -6.85 -9.13 -22.17
CA VAL A 122 -5.60 -8.80 -22.88
C VAL A 122 -4.73 -10.04 -23.13
N SER A 123 -4.79 -11.04 -22.23
CA SER A 123 -3.94 -12.24 -22.31
C SER A 123 -4.50 -13.38 -23.16
N GLY A 124 -5.71 -13.23 -23.73
CA GLY A 124 -6.35 -14.30 -24.48
C GLY A 124 -6.99 -15.37 -23.60
N GLY A 125 -7.52 -14.99 -22.43
CA GLY A 125 -8.29 -15.86 -21.54
C GLY A 125 -7.52 -16.41 -20.33
N VAL A 126 -6.24 -16.05 -20.17
CA VAL A 126 -5.47 -16.45 -18.98
C VAL A 126 -5.88 -15.58 -17.79
N ALA A 127 -6.19 -16.19 -16.64
CA ALA A 127 -6.56 -15.47 -15.42
C ALA A 127 -5.33 -15.04 -14.60
N ALA A 128 -5.42 -13.89 -13.96
CA ALA A 128 -4.45 -13.44 -12.97
C ALA A 128 -5.17 -12.93 -11.72
N ARG A 129 -4.50 -12.95 -10.58
CA ARG A 129 -5.08 -12.53 -9.29
C ARG A 129 -4.19 -11.51 -8.61
N ILE A 130 -4.84 -10.54 -7.95
CA ILE A 130 -4.18 -9.64 -7.01
C ILE A 130 -4.65 -9.96 -5.60
N THR A 131 -3.73 -9.96 -4.64
CA THR A 131 -4.06 -10.17 -3.23
C THR A 131 -3.22 -9.27 -2.34
N TYR A 132 -3.79 -8.87 -1.21
CA TYR A 132 -3.05 -8.15 -0.18
C TYR A 132 -2.17 -9.12 0.61
N ALA A 133 -0.92 -8.75 0.81
CA ALA A 133 0.06 -9.52 1.58
C ALA A 133 0.54 -8.68 2.78
N PRO A 134 -0.18 -8.73 3.91
CA PRO A 134 0.20 -8.03 5.12
C PRO A 134 1.47 -8.62 5.74
N SER A 135 2.24 -7.78 6.42
CA SER A 135 3.43 -8.18 7.18
C SER A 135 3.11 -8.78 8.55
N LEU A 136 1.85 -8.75 8.95
CA LEU A 136 1.31 -9.35 10.16
C LEU A 136 0.19 -10.35 9.81
N SER A 137 -0.08 -11.31 10.70
CA SER A 137 -1.14 -12.29 10.47
C SER A 137 -2.51 -11.64 10.66
N LEU A 138 -3.33 -11.70 9.61
CA LEU A 138 -4.72 -11.24 9.62
C LEU A 138 -5.73 -12.37 9.37
N THR A 139 -5.34 -13.61 9.64
CA THR A 139 -6.22 -14.78 9.46
C THR A 139 -7.42 -14.68 10.41
N GLY A 140 -8.64 -14.70 9.84
CA GLY A 140 -9.87 -14.57 10.61
C GLY A 140 -10.20 -13.13 11.08
N VAL A 141 -9.36 -12.15 10.73
CA VAL A 141 -9.55 -10.74 11.13
C VAL A 141 -10.34 -10.01 10.05
N ALA A 142 -11.56 -9.56 10.37
CA ALA A 142 -12.42 -8.86 9.43
C ALA A 142 -12.50 -7.33 9.67
N SER A 143 -12.39 -6.88 10.91
CA SER A 143 -12.59 -5.48 11.31
C SER A 143 -11.30 -4.69 11.48
N GLU A 144 -11.39 -3.36 11.37
CA GLU A 144 -10.28 -2.45 11.66
C GLU A 144 -9.78 -2.60 13.12
N GLN A 145 -10.71 -2.81 14.06
CA GLN A 145 -10.35 -3.06 15.46
C GLN A 145 -9.54 -4.35 15.61
N GLY A 146 -9.96 -5.44 14.96
CA GLY A 146 -9.19 -6.69 14.97
C GLY A 146 -7.81 -6.54 14.31
N ILE A 147 -7.70 -5.71 13.26
CA ILE A 147 -6.39 -5.37 12.67
C ILE A 147 -5.52 -4.61 13.69
N ALA A 148 -6.10 -3.67 14.44
CA ALA A 148 -5.38 -2.93 15.48
C ALA A 148 -4.88 -3.84 16.59
N GLU A 149 -5.67 -4.81 17.02
CA GLU A 149 -5.28 -5.82 18.00
C GLU A 149 -4.14 -6.69 17.46
N ALA A 150 -4.29 -7.26 16.26
CA ALA A 150 -3.25 -8.07 15.61
C ALA A 150 -1.95 -7.27 15.39
N PHE A 151 -2.04 -5.98 15.10
CA PHE A 151 -0.86 -5.13 14.93
C PHE A 151 -0.15 -4.88 16.27
N ARG A 152 -0.92 -4.65 17.34
CA ARG A 152 -0.36 -4.49 18.69
C ARG A 152 0.38 -5.75 19.13
N ASP A 153 -0.21 -6.91 18.91
CA ASP A 153 0.41 -8.19 19.24
C ASP A 153 1.68 -8.43 18.41
N ALA A 154 1.65 -8.12 17.13
CA ALA A 154 2.81 -8.23 16.27
C ALA A 154 3.97 -7.32 16.71
N LEU A 155 3.70 -6.08 17.14
CA LEU A 155 4.71 -5.17 17.71
C LEU A 155 5.30 -5.75 18.99
N SER A 156 4.48 -6.32 19.87
CA SER A 156 4.94 -6.96 21.10
C SER A 156 5.88 -8.15 20.82
N VAL A 157 5.47 -9.04 19.91
CA VAL A 157 6.26 -10.21 19.52
C VAL A 157 7.58 -9.83 18.84
N THR A 158 7.59 -8.74 18.08
CA THR A 158 8.79 -8.32 17.33
C THR A 158 9.68 -7.32 18.08
N ALA A 159 9.31 -6.90 19.29
CA ALA A 159 9.96 -5.81 20.03
C ALA A 159 11.48 -5.98 20.20
N GLU A 160 11.95 -7.19 20.53
CA GLU A 160 13.38 -7.46 20.65
C GLU A 160 14.13 -7.42 19.32
N ARG A 161 13.51 -7.93 18.26
CA ARG A 161 14.06 -7.85 16.91
C ARG A 161 14.14 -6.40 16.45
N GLU A 162 13.12 -5.60 16.72
CA GLU A 162 13.07 -4.19 16.37
C GLU A 162 14.15 -3.38 17.08
N ARG A 163 14.40 -3.66 18.36
CA ARG A 163 15.52 -3.04 19.11
C ARG A 163 16.88 -3.35 18.49
N ARG A 164 17.10 -4.61 18.07
CA ARG A 164 18.36 -5.02 17.43
C ARG A 164 18.56 -4.38 16.06
N VAL A 165 17.48 -4.25 15.29
CA VAL A 165 17.51 -3.70 13.92
C VAL A 165 17.45 -2.17 13.93
N GLY A 166 16.96 -1.55 15.01
CA GLY A 166 16.72 -0.12 15.11
C GLY A 166 15.58 0.39 14.25
N ALA A 167 14.61 -0.47 13.91
CA ALA A 167 13.49 -0.13 13.04
C ALA A 167 12.28 -1.02 13.28
N THR A 168 11.08 -0.46 13.05
CA THR A 168 9.81 -1.20 13.04
C THR A 168 9.79 -2.19 11.87
N VAL A 169 9.49 -3.46 12.16
CA VAL A 169 9.58 -4.55 11.17
C VAL A 169 8.23 -5.11 10.73
N VAL A 170 7.13 -4.65 11.31
CA VAL A 170 5.75 -5.02 10.96
C VAL A 170 4.89 -3.78 10.73
N GLY A 171 3.82 -3.90 9.94
CA GLY A 171 2.85 -2.85 9.66
C GLY A 171 2.82 -2.42 8.19
N PRO A 172 1.92 -1.49 7.80
CA PRO A 172 1.61 -1.18 6.39
C PRO A 172 2.80 -0.67 5.57
N HIS A 173 3.88 -0.23 6.19
CA HIS A 173 5.13 0.12 5.49
C HIS A 173 5.96 -1.10 5.06
N ARG A 174 5.61 -2.31 5.52
CA ARG A 174 6.23 -3.59 5.18
C ARG A 174 5.37 -4.48 4.29
N ASP A 175 4.09 -4.16 4.17
CA ASP A 175 3.12 -4.95 3.40
C ASP A 175 3.40 -4.91 1.89
N ASP A 176 2.79 -5.83 1.17
CA ASP A 176 2.92 -5.93 -0.28
C ASP A 176 1.57 -6.24 -0.96
N ILE A 177 1.56 -6.17 -2.28
CA ILE A 177 0.55 -6.73 -3.17
C ILE A 177 1.18 -7.89 -3.92
N GLN A 178 0.55 -9.05 -3.90
CA GLN A 178 0.96 -10.19 -4.71
C GLN A 178 0.14 -10.23 -5.99
N LEU A 179 0.86 -10.37 -7.11
CA LEU A 179 0.28 -10.57 -8.44
C LEU A 179 0.63 -11.98 -8.89
N ARG A 180 -0.38 -12.82 -9.08
CA ARG A 180 -0.20 -14.22 -9.42
C ARG A 180 -0.95 -14.59 -10.68
N LEU A 181 -0.33 -15.40 -11.52
CA LEU A 181 -0.91 -15.98 -12.71
C LEU A 181 -1.54 -17.32 -12.37
N ASP A 182 -2.76 -17.55 -12.82
CA ASP A 182 -3.37 -18.88 -12.74
C ASP A 182 -2.87 -19.71 -13.93
N ASN A 183 -2.11 -20.76 -13.63
CA ASN A 183 -1.53 -21.66 -14.61
C ASN A 183 -2.07 -23.09 -14.42
N GLY A 184 -3.36 -23.27 -14.68
CA GLY A 184 -3.97 -24.60 -14.65
C GLY A 184 -3.97 -25.27 -13.29
N GLY A 185 -4.25 -24.52 -12.20
CA GLY A 185 -4.32 -25.02 -10.83
C GLY A 185 -3.11 -24.68 -9.95
N SER A 186 -2.05 -24.09 -10.50
CA SER A 186 -0.97 -23.49 -9.72
C SER A 186 -0.94 -21.98 -9.89
N LEU A 187 -0.64 -21.26 -8.80
CA LEU A 187 -0.50 -19.81 -8.83
C LEU A 187 0.98 -19.42 -8.90
N LEU A 188 1.39 -18.89 -10.06
CA LEU A 188 2.77 -18.45 -10.29
C LEU A 188 2.91 -16.96 -9.96
N ASP A 189 3.93 -16.59 -9.20
CA ASP A 189 4.27 -15.19 -8.92
C ASP A 189 4.73 -14.49 -10.21
N LEU A 190 3.98 -13.47 -10.64
CA LEU A 190 4.27 -12.72 -11.87
C LEU A 190 5.59 -11.95 -11.80
N ARG A 191 6.03 -11.55 -10.62
CA ARG A 191 7.30 -10.86 -10.43
C ARG A 191 8.48 -11.79 -10.71
N GLN A 192 8.40 -13.02 -10.23
CA GLN A 192 9.51 -13.98 -10.34
C GLN A 192 9.47 -14.73 -11.68
N TYR A 193 8.31 -15.24 -12.07
CA TYR A 193 8.15 -16.18 -13.16
C TYR A 193 7.44 -15.63 -14.39
N GLY A 194 6.83 -14.45 -14.29
CA GLY A 194 6.12 -13.85 -15.43
C GLY A 194 7.06 -13.46 -16.57
N SER A 195 6.65 -13.71 -17.81
CA SER A 195 7.31 -13.16 -18.99
C SER A 195 7.20 -11.62 -19.05
N GLY A 196 8.00 -10.98 -19.90
CA GLY A 196 7.91 -9.53 -20.12
C GLY A 196 6.52 -9.09 -20.59
N GLY A 197 5.88 -9.88 -21.46
CA GLY A 197 4.50 -9.65 -21.92
C GLY A 197 3.48 -9.78 -20.79
N GLN A 198 3.55 -10.85 -20.01
CA GLN A 198 2.65 -11.08 -18.86
C GLN A 198 2.74 -9.96 -17.81
N ARG A 199 3.94 -9.46 -17.53
CA ARG A 199 4.14 -8.34 -16.61
C ARG A 199 3.56 -7.03 -17.16
N ARG A 200 3.68 -6.78 -18.47
CA ARG A 200 3.05 -5.60 -19.11
C ARG A 200 1.54 -5.68 -19.06
N THR A 201 0.95 -6.85 -19.36
CA THR A 201 -0.48 -7.10 -19.26
C THR A 201 -0.99 -6.86 -17.85
N ALA A 202 -0.28 -7.36 -16.81
CA ALA A 202 -0.66 -7.13 -15.42
C ALA A 202 -0.55 -5.66 -15.00
N ALA A 203 0.48 -4.95 -15.46
CA ALA A 203 0.61 -3.53 -15.20
C ALA A 203 -0.51 -2.71 -15.89
N LEU A 204 -0.89 -3.08 -17.12
CA LEU A 204 -2.02 -2.47 -17.82
C LEU A 204 -3.34 -2.75 -17.08
N ALA A 205 -3.58 -4.00 -16.68
CA ALA A 205 -4.78 -4.36 -15.92
C ALA A 205 -4.88 -3.57 -14.59
N LEU A 206 -3.77 -3.38 -13.85
CA LEU A 206 -3.75 -2.52 -12.66
C LEU A 206 -4.13 -1.07 -12.97
N ARG A 207 -3.67 -0.53 -14.09
CA ARG A 207 -4.03 0.84 -14.50
C ARG A 207 -5.48 0.96 -14.95
N LEU A 208 -6.03 -0.06 -15.58
CA LEU A 208 -7.45 -0.08 -15.98
C LEU A 208 -8.38 -0.18 -14.77
N VAL A 209 -7.95 -0.81 -13.70
CA VAL A 209 -8.71 -0.87 -12.43
C VAL A 209 -8.71 0.49 -11.70
N GLU A 210 -7.68 1.33 -11.94
CA GLU A 210 -7.59 2.69 -11.39
C GLU A 210 -8.54 3.66 -12.08
N ALA A 211 -8.95 3.38 -13.35
CA ALA A 211 -9.78 4.24 -14.21
C ALA A 211 -11.26 4.19 -13.83
#